data_e40f7d5042840adac55c84489d6592c1
#
_entry.id   e40f7d5042840adac55c84489d6592c1
#
_cell.length_a   1.000
_cell.length_b   1.000
_cell.length_c   1.000
_cell.angle_alpha   90.00
_cell.angle_beta   90.00
_cell.angle_gamma   90.00
#
_symmetry.space_group_name_H-M   'P 1'
#
loop_
_entity.id
_entity.type
_entity.pdbx_description
1 polymer ?
#
loop_
_entity_poly.entity_id
_entity_poly.type
_entity_poly.pdbx_seq_one_letter_code
_entity_poly.pdbx_strand_id
1 'polypeptide(L)'
;KVGENAALGTSVHNLIQAVLCAGQSIEDATKTALMDFDFHPADESQEKREKFRELIPQMGEIGVDLLAEAFGGASEEKSVEAYLPGIEIPIIGYVDMMKDGVFCEMKTKAPRLGAVKKDGTRGWSKAPLPKEPQIDHIMQAAVYWKATGAIPSIAYITAEDGIRFDPFNCDLLKESGLEFAIEEVRRKALIRQNLLKISTDPKVLAGLVEPEFDHPFYWNHQFKEEAKELWNL
;
A
#
# COMPACT_ATOMS: atom_id res chain seq x y z
N LYS A 1 -16.44 0.36 -2.30
CA LYS A 1 -16.13 -1.07 -2.34
C LYS A 1 -14.62 -1.25 -2.46
N VAL A 2 -14.06 -2.14 -1.63
CA VAL A 2 -12.61 -2.45 -1.61
C VAL A 2 -12.38 -3.59 -2.60
N GLY A 3 -11.48 -3.39 -3.58
CA GLY A 3 -11.14 -4.47 -4.52
C GLY A 3 -10.43 -5.63 -3.81
N GLU A 4 -10.51 -6.84 -4.37
CA GLU A 4 -9.98 -8.07 -3.75
C GLU A 4 -8.47 -8.03 -3.49
N ASN A 5 -7.69 -7.32 -4.32
CA ASN A 5 -6.27 -7.11 -4.05
C ASN A 5 -6.02 -6.35 -2.74
N ALA A 6 -6.84 -5.35 -2.44
CA ALA A 6 -6.73 -4.59 -1.21
C ALA A 6 -7.24 -5.41 -0.01
N ALA A 7 -8.33 -6.19 -0.18
CA ALA A 7 -8.81 -7.10 0.85
C ALA A 7 -7.75 -8.16 1.21
N LEU A 8 -7.10 -8.78 0.21
CA LEU A 8 -5.98 -9.69 0.43
C LEU A 8 -4.85 -8.99 1.21
N GLY A 9 -4.47 -7.78 0.77
CA GLY A 9 -3.43 -6.99 1.44
C GLY A 9 -3.75 -6.75 2.90
N THR A 10 -4.93 -6.24 3.19
CA THR A 10 -5.39 -5.98 4.56
C THR A 10 -5.37 -7.26 5.41
N SER A 11 -5.91 -8.36 4.90
CA SER A 11 -5.96 -9.64 5.66
C SER A 11 -4.56 -10.19 5.96
N VAL A 12 -3.62 -10.12 5.00
CA VAL A 12 -2.23 -10.55 5.22
C VAL A 12 -1.53 -9.63 6.22
N HIS A 13 -1.70 -8.30 6.12
CA HIS A 13 -1.12 -7.34 7.06
C HIS A 13 -1.65 -7.59 8.48
N ASN A 14 -2.96 -7.73 8.65
CA ASN A 14 -3.58 -7.99 9.96
C ASN A 14 -3.05 -9.30 10.58
N LEU A 15 -2.89 -10.36 9.77
CA LEU A 15 -2.30 -11.61 10.23
C LEU A 15 -0.88 -11.40 10.77
N ILE A 16 -0.02 -10.73 10.00
CA ILE A 16 1.38 -10.49 10.38
C ILE A 16 1.44 -9.63 11.65
N GLN A 17 0.64 -8.56 11.74
CA GLN A 17 0.57 -7.70 12.91
C GLN A 17 0.06 -8.45 14.14
N ALA A 18 -0.97 -9.30 14.00
CA ALA A 18 -1.48 -10.11 15.10
C ALA A 18 -0.42 -11.04 15.70
N VAL A 19 0.43 -11.62 14.85
CA VAL A 19 1.54 -12.47 15.31
C VAL A 19 2.67 -11.65 15.89
N LEU A 20 3.20 -10.66 15.14
CA LEU A 20 4.43 -9.96 15.51
C LEU A 20 4.22 -8.89 16.59
N CYS A 21 3.07 -8.21 16.59
CA CYS A 21 2.79 -7.13 17.52
C CYS A 21 1.97 -7.61 18.73
N ALA A 22 0.90 -8.39 18.50
CA ALA A 22 0.02 -8.86 19.57
C ALA A 22 0.43 -10.22 20.17
N GLY A 23 1.44 -10.92 19.59
CA GLY A 23 1.93 -12.20 20.08
C GLY A 23 0.93 -13.36 19.94
N GLN A 24 -0.02 -13.25 19.01
CA GLN A 24 -0.96 -14.33 18.72
C GLN A 24 -0.26 -15.53 18.06
N SER A 25 -0.83 -16.71 18.22
CA SER A 25 -0.38 -17.86 17.44
C SER A 25 -0.68 -17.63 15.94
N ILE A 26 0.19 -18.13 15.05
CA ILE A 26 -0.01 -18.03 13.60
C ILE A 26 -1.33 -18.69 13.19
N GLU A 27 -1.74 -19.75 13.87
CA GLU A 27 -2.98 -20.47 13.61
C GLU A 27 -4.21 -19.60 13.92
N ASP A 28 -4.25 -18.93 15.07
CA ASP A 28 -5.38 -18.07 15.46
C ASP A 28 -5.44 -16.80 14.63
N ALA A 29 -4.28 -16.17 14.37
CA ALA A 29 -4.18 -15.03 13.47
C ALA A 29 -4.66 -15.36 12.05
N THR A 30 -4.31 -16.55 11.53
CA THR A 30 -4.78 -17.02 10.22
C THR A 30 -6.30 -17.20 10.20
N LYS A 31 -6.89 -17.81 11.23
CA LYS A 31 -8.36 -17.96 11.30
C LYS A 31 -9.06 -16.61 11.26
N THR A 32 -8.57 -15.65 12.03
CA THR A 32 -9.13 -14.30 12.06
C THR A 32 -9.00 -13.61 10.69
N ALA A 33 -7.83 -13.65 10.07
CA ALA A 33 -7.59 -13.04 8.76
C ALA A 33 -8.47 -13.63 7.65
N LEU A 34 -8.72 -14.94 7.67
CA LEU A 34 -9.64 -15.60 6.74
C LEU A 34 -11.09 -15.16 6.96
N MET A 35 -11.52 -15.04 8.22
CA MET A 35 -12.86 -14.53 8.55
C MET A 35 -13.02 -13.07 8.06
N ASP A 36 -12.06 -12.21 8.34
CA ASP A 36 -12.08 -10.81 7.90
C ASP A 36 -12.15 -10.72 6.38
N PHE A 37 -11.34 -11.51 5.67
CA PHE A 37 -11.39 -11.58 4.21
C PHE A 37 -12.77 -11.99 3.69
N ASP A 38 -13.40 -12.99 4.32
CA ASP A 38 -14.73 -13.47 3.93
C ASP A 38 -15.83 -12.42 4.14
N PHE A 39 -15.68 -11.51 5.11
CA PHE A 39 -16.61 -10.40 5.36
C PHE A 39 -16.47 -9.24 4.37
N HIS A 40 -15.34 -9.09 3.68
CA HIS A 40 -15.21 -8.06 2.66
C HIS A 40 -16.11 -8.36 1.46
N PRO A 41 -16.95 -7.40 1.02
CA PRO A 41 -17.81 -7.61 -0.14
C PRO A 41 -16.97 -7.84 -1.40
N ALA A 42 -17.23 -8.95 -2.09
CA ALA A 42 -16.59 -9.29 -3.35
C ALA A 42 -17.15 -8.42 -4.48
N ASP A 43 -16.26 -7.81 -5.26
CA ASP A 43 -16.61 -7.04 -6.45
C ASP A 43 -16.09 -7.69 -7.75
N GLU A 44 -15.26 -8.72 -7.64
CA GLU A 44 -14.61 -9.39 -8.76
C GLU A 44 -15.07 -10.85 -8.90
N SER A 45 -14.38 -11.63 -9.71
CA SER A 45 -14.77 -13.03 -9.94
C SER A 45 -14.59 -13.90 -8.69
N GLN A 46 -15.52 -14.84 -8.47
CA GLN A 46 -15.43 -15.83 -7.41
C GLN A 46 -14.11 -16.62 -7.47
N GLU A 47 -13.66 -16.96 -8.68
CA GLU A 47 -12.36 -17.64 -8.91
C GLU A 47 -11.18 -16.86 -8.29
N LYS A 48 -11.15 -15.53 -8.45
CA LYS A 48 -10.10 -14.70 -7.89
C LYS A 48 -10.18 -14.64 -6.36
N ARG A 49 -11.38 -14.55 -5.83
CA ARG A 49 -11.63 -14.55 -4.40
C ARG A 49 -11.20 -15.85 -3.72
N GLU A 50 -11.60 -16.98 -4.27
CA GLU A 50 -11.19 -18.30 -3.77
C GLU A 50 -9.67 -18.44 -3.80
N LYS A 51 -9.04 -18.07 -4.92
CA LYS A 51 -7.57 -18.10 -5.03
C LYS A 51 -6.88 -17.24 -3.98
N PHE A 52 -7.34 -16.02 -3.77
CA PHE A 52 -6.73 -15.10 -2.80
C PHE A 52 -6.92 -15.58 -1.37
N ARG A 53 -8.08 -16.12 -1.05
CA ARG A 53 -8.34 -16.74 0.24
C ARG A 53 -7.35 -17.87 0.57
N GLU A 54 -7.03 -18.72 -0.42
CA GLU A 54 -6.02 -19.79 -0.28
C GLU A 54 -4.62 -19.27 -0.02
N LEU A 55 -4.28 -18.04 -0.49
CA LEU A 55 -2.94 -17.48 -0.36
C LEU A 55 -2.69 -16.79 0.98
N ILE A 56 -3.72 -16.38 1.70
CA ILE A 56 -3.58 -15.64 2.98
C ILE A 56 -2.68 -16.38 3.97
N PRO A 57 -2.87 -17.66 4.29
CA PRO A 57 -2.01 -18.37 5.25
C PRO A 57 -0.54 -18.36 4.82
N GLN A 58 -0.27 -18.72 3.58
CA GLN A 58 1.08 -18.82 3.03
C GLN A 58 1.80 -17.45 3.00
N MET A 59 1.11 -16.41 2.54
CA MET A 59 1.67 -15.05 2.54
C MET A 59 1.89 -14.52 3.96
N GLY A 60 1.01 -14.86 4.88
CA GLY A 60 1.15 -14.54 6.30
C GLY A 60 2.40 -15.18 6.92
N GLU A 61 2.60 -16.49 6.71
CA GLU A 61 3.79 -17.21 7.18
C GLU A 61 5.08 -16.58 6.61
N ILE A 62 5.14 -16.35 5.30
CA ILE A 62 6.30 -15.70 4.66
C ILE A 62 6.57 -14.31 5.26
N GLY A 63 5.52 -13.52 5.50
CA GLY A 63 5.65 -12.19 6.10
C GLY A 63 6.12 -12.24 7.55
N VAL A 64 5.61 -13.18 8.34
CA VAL A 64 6.06 -13.40 9.72
C VAL A 64 7.53 -13.81 9.74
N ASP A 65 7.93 -14.81 8.96
CA ASP A 65 9.32 -15.28 8.89
C ASP A 65 10.29 -14.17 8.44
N LEU A 66 9.90 -13.39 7.44
CA LEU A 66 10.71 -12.27 6.93
C LEU A 66 10.94 -11.18 7.98
N LEU A 67 9.97 -10.95 8.85
CA LEU A 67 9.94 -9.77 9.74
C LEU A 67 10.16 -10.11 11.22
N ALA A 68 10.07 -11.36 11.64
CA ALA A 68 10.09 -11.77 13.04
C ALA A 68 11.33 -11.29 13.81
N GLU A 69 12.53 -11.43 13.22
CA GLU A 69 13.79 -11.02 13.86
C GLU A 69 13.81 -9.51 14.16
N ALA A 70 13.38 -8.70 13.20
CA ALA A 70 13.43 -7.25 13.29
C ALA A 70 12.22 -6.64 14.02
N PHE A 71 11.03 -7.23 13.88
CA PHE A 71 9.76 -6.64 14.31
C PHE A 71 8.96 -7.49 15.32
N GLY A 72 9.46 -8.62 15.78
CA GLY A 72 8.82 -9.37 16.87
C GLY A 72 8.69 -8.50 18.14
N GLY A 73 7.46 -8.28 18.64
CA GLY A 73 7.15 -7.35 19.74
C GLY A 73 7.08 -5.88 19.32
N ALA A 74 6.90 -5.58 18.02
CA ALA A 74 6.66 -4.23 17.52
C ALA A 74 5.33 -3.66 18.03
N SER A 75 5.18 -2.33 17.97
CA SER A 75 3.87 -1.69 18.10
C SER A 75 3.08 -1.82 16.81
N GLU A 76 1.78 -2.02 16.95
CA GLU A 76 0.81 -2.04 15.83
C GLU A 76 0.71 -0.68 15.14
N GLU A 77 -0.11 -0.64 14.08
CA GLU A 77 -0.40 0.52 13.25
C GLU A 77 -0.47 1.83 14.06
N LYS A 78 0.31 2.81 13.63
CA LYS A 78 0.37 4.12 14.26
C LYS A 78 0.10 5.23 13.25
N SER A 79 -0.89 6.08 13.55
CA SER A 79 -1.10 7.32 12.80
C SER A 79 0.06 8.29 13.03
N VAL A 80 0.54 8.89 11.96
CA VAL A 80 1.62 9.88 11.97
C VAL A 80 1.26 11.10 11.13
N GLU A 81 1.79 12.27 11.49
CA GLU A 81 1.57 13.54 10.79
C GLU A 81 2.91 14.14 10.37
N ALA A 82 3.08 14.37 9.07
CA ALA A 82 4.24 15.06 8.53
C ALA A 82 3.90 16.52 8.21
N TYR A 83 4.57 17.44 8.88
CA TYR A 83 4.47 18.88 8.60
C TYR A 83 5.58 19.28 7.64
N LEU A 84 5.18 19.74 6.44
CA LEU A 84 6.13 20.14 5.39
C LEU A 84 6.14 21.66 5.18
N PRO A 85 7.30 22.26 4.94
CA PRO A 85 7.42 23.72 4.75
C PRO A 85 6.53 24.22 3.61
N GLY A 86 5.70 25.24 3.91
CA GLY A 86 4.79 25.86 2.95
C GLY A 86 3.49 25.09 2.69
N ILE A 87 3.29 23.94 3.32
CA ILE A 87 2.04 23.19 3.29
C ILE A 87 1.25 23.50 4.55
N GLU A 88 -0.01 23.94 4.39
CA GLU A 88 -0.85 24.45 5.48
C GLU A 88 -1.44 23.33 6.36
N ILE A 89 -1.64 22.15 5.79
CA ILE A 89 -2.20 20.98 6.46
C ILE A 89 -1.19 19.84 6.51
N PRO A 90 -1.10 19.07 7.60
CA PRO A 90 -0.18 17.94 7.67
C PRO A 90 -0.56 16.85 6.68
N ILE A 91 0.43 16.09 6.24
CA ILE A 91 0.21 14.84 5.51
C ILE A 91 0.06 13.74 6.56
N ILE A 92 -1.10 13.09 6.57
CA ILE A 92 -1.41 12.01 7.49
C ILE A 92 -1.05 10.68 6.85
N GLY A 93 -0.46 9.77 7.62
CA GLY A 93 -0.17 8.42 7.20
C GLY A 93 -0.34 7.44 8.37
N TYR A 94 -0.32 6.16 8.04
CA TYR A 94 -0.46 5.05 8.98
C TYR A 94 0.70 4.09 8.76
N VAL A 95 1.57 3.97 9.75
CA VAL A 95 2.73 3.09 9.71
C VAL A 95 2.30 1.71 10.17
N ASP A 96 2.56 0.66 9.38
CA ASP A 96 2.10 -0.69 9.71
C ASP A 96 2.70 -1.22 11.02
N MET A 97 4.00 -1.07 11.23
CA MET A 97 4.69 -1.51 12.46
C MET A 97 5.86 -0.60 12.81
N MET A 98 6.12 -0.45 14.12
CA MET A 98 7.29 0.28 14.64
C MET A 98 7.95 -0.47 15.78
N LYS A 99 9.30 -0.53 15.77
CA LYS A 99 10.10 -1.08 16.86
C LYS A 99 11.49 -0.43 16.90
N ASP A 100 11.94 -0.04 18.08
CA ASP A 100 13.31 0.43 18.36
C ASP A 100 13.81 1.53 17.40
N GLY A 101 12.93 2.46 17.00
CA GLY A 101 13.29 3.53 16.09
C GLY A 101 13.35 3.12 14.62
N VAL A 102 12.85 1.94 14.26
CA VAL A 102 12.67 1.46 12.89
C VAL A 102 11.18 1.29 12.61
N PHE A 103 10.72 1.66 11.42
CA PHE A 103 9.36 1.32 10.98
C PHE A 103 9.39 0.37 9.78
N CYS A 104 8.32 -0.40 9.62
CA CYS A 104 8.09 -1.24 8.46
C CYS A 104 6.79 -0.85 7.78
N GLU A 105 6.86 -0.70 6.46
CA GLU A 105 5.72 -0.62 5.55
C GLU A 105 5.63 -1.93 4.77
N MET A 106 4.51 -2.61 4.87
CA MET A 106 4.28 -3.89 4.22
C MET A 106 3.54 -3.72 2.90
N LYS A 107 3.94 -4.46 1.88
CA LYS A 107 3.32 -4.47 0.55
C LYS A 107 3.09 -5.89 0.08
N THR A 108 1.85 -6.29 -0.06
CA THR A 108 1.50 -7.58 -0.65
C THR A 108 1.44 -7.48 -2.18
N LYS A 109 1.90 -8.52 -2.86
CA LYS A 109 1.82 -8.65 -4.31
C LYS A 109 1.07 -9.92 -4.68
N ALA A 110 -0.17 -9.76 -5.12
CA ALA A 110 -1.01 -10.85 -5.55
C ALA A 110 -0.65 -11.37 -6.94
N PRO A 111 -0.82 -12.67 -7.21
CA PRO A 111 -0.73 -13.21 -8.56
C PRO A 111 -1.82 -12.60 -9.44
N ARG A 112 -1.57 -12.56 -10.75
CA ARG A 112 -2.50 -12.01 -11.74
C ARG A 112 -3.22 -13.11 -12.49
N LEU A 113 -4.53 -12.99 -12.57
CA LEU A 113 -5.33 -13.85 -13.43
C LEU A 113 -5.16 -13.39 -14.90
N GLY A 114 -4.66 -14.27 -15.74
CA GLY A 114 -4.42 -14.00 -17.15
C GLY A 114 -5.70 -13.88 -17.98
N ALA A 115 -5.55 -13.50 -19.23
CA ALA A 115 -6.65 -13.49 -20.20
C ALA A 115 -7.19 -14.91 -20.46
N VAL A 116 -8.44 -14.99 -20.89
CA VAL A 116 -9.03 -16.26 -21.31
C VAL A 116 -8.30 -16.77 -22.54
N LYS A 117 -7.78 -18.00 -22.48
CA LYS A 117 -7.12 -18.68 -23.59
C LYS A 117 -8.15 -19.18 -24.60
N LYS A 118 -7.68 -19.63 -25.79
CA LYS A 118 -8.56 -20.16 -26.84
C LYS A 118 -9.38 -21.39 -26.43
N ASP A 119 -8.89 -22.13 -25.45
CA ASP A 119 -9.56 -23.32 -24.86
C ASP A 119 -10.55 -22.96 -23.74
N GLY A 120 -10.79 -21.67 -23.48
CA GLY A 120 -11.66 -21.17 -22.43
C GLY A 120 -11.03 -21.15 -21.02
N THR A 121 -9.80 -21.62 -20.84
CA THR A 121 -9.12 -21.60 -19.56
C THR A 121 -8.43 -20.28 -19.30
N ARG A 122 -8.16 -19.97 -18.01
CA ARG A 122 -7.31 -18.85 -17.57
C ARG A 122 -6.16 -19.41 -16.75
N GLY A 123 -5.03 -18.75 -16.82
CA GLY A 123 -3.85 -19.11 -16.01
C GLY A 123 -3.52 -18.01 -15.00
N TRP A 124 -2.93 -18.40 -13.90
CA TRP A 124 -2.37 -17.49 -12.93
C TRP A 124 -0.89 -17.22 -13.23
N SER A 125 -0.48 -15.97 -13.21
CA SER A 125 0.93 -15.58 -13.28
C SER A 125 1.41 -15.17 -11.90
N LYS A 126 2.60 -15.63 -11.51
CA LYS A 126 3.25 -15.24 -10.26
C LYS A 126 3.49 -13.73 -10.22
N ALA A 127 3.42 -13.17 -9.03
CA ALA A 127 3.83 -11.79 -8.80
C ALA A 127 5.35 -11.76 -8.54
N PRO A 128 6.16 -11.11 -9.39
CA PRO A 128 7.58 -11.03 -9.12
C PRO A 128 7.86 -10.06 -7.96
N LEU A 129 8.83 -10.40 -7.13
CA LEU A 129 9.41 -9.45 -6.18
C LEU A 129 10.13 -8.33 -6.93
N PRO A 130 10.03 -7.08 -6.48
CA PRO A 130 10.75 -5.98 -7.08
C PRO A 130 12.24 -6.07 -6.75
N LYS A 131 13.10 -5.59 -7.66
CA LYS A 131 14.55 -5.46 -7.40
C LYS A 131 14.88 -4.25 -6.54
N GLU A 132 14.01 -3.25 -6.57
CA GLU A 132 14.06 -2.01 -5.79
C GLU A 132 12.63 -1.62 -5.38
N PRO A 133 12.44 -0.88 -4.28
CA PRO A 133 11.14 -0.36 -3.91
C PRO A 133 10.55 0.52 -5.00
N GLN A 134 9.22 0.47 -5.16
CA GLN A 134 8.52 1.37 -6.07
C GLN A 134 8.58 2.80 -5.55
N ILE A 135 8.63 3.78 -6.45
CA ILE A 135 8.86 5.18 -6.09
C ILE A 135 7.74 5.77 -5.20
N ASP A 136 6.51 5.34 -5.41
CA ASP A 136 5.36 5.71 -4.58
C ASP A 136 5.49 5.17 -3.15
N HIS A 137 6.01 3.97 -2.97
CA HIS A 137 6.29 3.40 -1.65
C HIS A 137 7.48 4.09 -0.96
N ILE A 138 8.49 4.54 -1.73
CA ILE A 138 9.59 5.37 -1.20
C ILE A 138 9.05 6.73 -0.74
N MET A 139 8.16 7.37 -1.52
CA MET A 139 7.50 8.61 -1.13
C MET A 139 6.66 8.44 0.15
N GLN A 140 5.97 7.32 0.30
CA GLN A 140 5.23 6.99 1.52
C GLN A 140 6.19 6.83 2.71
N ALA A 141 7.27 6.05 2.55
CA ALA A 141 8.29 5.90 3.56
C ALA A 141 8.97 7.22 3.96
N ALA A 142 9.19 8.13 2.99
CA ALA A 142 9.74 9.45 3.25
C ALA A 142 8.80 10.33 4.10
N VAL A 143 7.48 10.21 3.91
CA VAL A 143 6.48 10.87 4.78
C VAL A 143 6.58 10.34 6.21
N TYR A 144 6.67 9.03 6.39
CA TYR A 144 6.77 8.42 7.72
C TYR A 144 8.11 8.74 8.40
N TRP A 145 9.21 8.71 7.66
CA TRP A 145 10.51 9.15 8.12
C TRP A 145 10.47 10.62 8.58
N LYS A 146 9.87 11.50 7.79
CA LYS A 146 9.74 12.92 8.12
C LYS A 146 8.89 13.16 9.36
N ALA A 147 7.85 12.36 9.56
CA ALA A 147 6.94 12.46 10.70
C ALA A 147 7.55 11.92 12.00
N THR A 148 8.37 10.86 11.92
CA THR A 148 8.81 10.09 13.08
C THR A 148 10.30 10.19 13.38
N GLY A 149 11.12 10.51 12.39
CA GLY A 149 12.59 10.38 12.48
C GLY A 149 13.09 8.93 12.49
N ALA A 150 12.19 7.94 12.36
CA ALA A 150 12.55 6.53 12.43
C ALA A 150 13.15 6.03 11.11
N ILE A 151 13.99 4.98 11.20
CA ILE A 151 14.62 4.35 10.04
C ILE A 151 13.59 3.59 9.22
N PRO A 152 13.50 3.80 7.89
CA PRO A 152 12.54 3.13 7.03
C PRO A 152 12.90 1.67 6.76
N SER A 153 11.86 0.83 6.67
CA SER A 153 11.94 -0.50 6.08
C SER A 153 10.68 -0.74 5.24
N ILE A 154 10.84 -1.31 4.03
CA ILE A 154 9.73 -1.68 3.14
C ILE A 154 9.83 -3.17 2.86
N ALA A 155 8.79 -3.92 3.19
CA ALA A 155 8.71 -5.36 2.95
C ALA A 155 7.72 -5.66 1.82
N TYR A 156 8.14 -6.44 0.84
CA TYR A 156 7.26 -6.99 -0.19
C TYR A 156 7.06 -8.48 0.05
N ILE A 157 5.80 -8.90 0.03
CA ILE A 157 5.38 -10.26 0.32
C ILE A 157 4.57 -10.78 -0.86
N THR A 158 4.97 -11.92 -1.39
CA THR A 158 4.24 -12.69 -2.42
C THR A 158 3.78 -14.02 -1.83
N ALA A 159 3.12 -14.85 -2.64
CA ALA A 159 2.77 -16.20 -2.24
C ALA A 159 3.96 -17.19 -2.21
N GLU A 160 5.09 -16.82 -2.79
CA GLU A 160 6.25 -17.70 -2.90
C GLU A 160 7.46 -17.23 -2.08
N ASP A 161 7.58 -15.92 -1.87
CA ASP A 161 8.79 -15.35 -1.26
C ASP A 161 8.52 -13.93 -0.74
N GLY A 162 9.46 -13.38 0.05
CA GLY A 162 9.44 -12.03 0.56
C GLY A 162 10.80 -11.35 0.48
N ILE A 163 10.81 -10.03 0.36
CA ILE A 163 12.04 -9.23 0.40
C ILE A 163 11.83 -7.98 1.24
N ARG A 164 12.81 -7.62 2.05
CA ARG A 164 12.85 -6.39 2.84
C ARG A 164 13.96 -5.47 2.35
N PHE A 165 13.60 -4.23 2.12
CA PHE A 165 14.52 -3.15 1.82
C PHE A 165 14.65 -2.22 3.03
N ASP A 166 15.88 -1.79 3.30
CA ASP A 166 16.23 -0.81 4.32
C ASP A 166 17.46 0.00 3.85
N PRO A 167 17.93 1.00 4.59
CA PRO A 167 19.09 1.80 4.18
C PRO A 167 20.42 1.03 4.00
N PHE A 168 20.52 -0.22 4.50
CA PHE A 168 21.72 -1.02 4.33
C PHE A 168 21.80 -1.69 2.95
N ASN A 169 20.64 -1.98 2.34
CA ASN A 169 20.56 -2.67 1.05
C ASN A 169 19.89 -1.86 -0.06
N CYS A 170 19.40 -0.62 0.25
CA CYS A 170 18.73 0.25 -0.71
C CYS A 170 19.12 1.73 -0.50
N ASP A 171 19.85 2.31 -1.45
CA ASP A 171 20.29 3.71 -1.37
C ASP A 171 19.11 4.70 -1.40
N LEU A 172 17.99 4.35 -2.02
CA LEU A 172 16.79 5.19 -2.07
C LEU A 172 16.12 5.38 -0.69
N LEU A 173 16.42 4.50 0.27
CA LEU A 173 15.94 4.60 1.65
C LEU A 173 16.96 5.26 2.60
N LYS A 174 18.13 5.68 2.12
CA LYS A 174 19.07 6.53 2.86
C LYS A 174 18.52 7.95 2.95
N GLU A 175 19.02 8.73 3.89
CA GLU A 175 18.59 10.09 4.18
C GLU A 175 18.48 10.95 2.91
N SER A 176 19.51 10.94 2.04
CA SER A 176 19.50 11.72 0.79
C SER A 176 18.39 11.30 -0.19
N GLY A 177 18.08 9.99 -0.27
CA GLY A 177 16.98 9.49 -1.09
C GLY A 177 15.61 9.87 -0.52
N LEU A 178 15.47 9.81 0.82
CA LEU A 178 14.25 10.21 1.51
C LEU A 178 14.02 11.73 1.45
N GLU A 179 15.09 12.55 1.54
CA GLU A 179 15.00 14.00 1.35
C GLU A 179 14.52 14.36 -0.06
N PHE A 180 15.04 13.67 -1.08
CA PHE A 180 14.55 13.85 -2.44
C PHE A 180 13.08 13.45 -2.57
N ALA A 181 12.70 12.29 -2.04
CA ALA A 181 11.33 11.79 -2.11
C ALA A 181 10.33 12.69 -1.37
N ILE A 182 10.68 13.22 -0.18
CA ILE A 182 9.80 14.10 0.59
C ILE A 182 9.64 15.46 -0.09
N GLU A 183 10.67 15.97 -0.79
CA GLU A 183 10.57 17.19 -1.58
C GLU A 183 9.62 17.00 -2.77
N GLU A 184 9.62 15.84 -3.43
CA GLU A 184 8.63 15.51 -4.46
C GLU A 184 7.20 15.48 -3.90
N VAL A 185 7.00 14.89 -2.71
CA VAL A 185 5.70 14.91 -2.01
C VAL A 185 5.29 16.35 -1.70
N ARG A 186 6.19 17.15 -1.14
CA ARG A 186 5.96 18.56 -0.81
C ARG A 186 5.54 19.36 -2.05
N ARG A 187 6.25 19.20 -3.16
CA ARG A 187 5.94 19.88 -4.43
C ARG A 187 4.56 19.52 -4.96
N LYS A 188 4.21 18.23 -4.93
CA LYS A 188 2.88 17.76 -5.34
C LYS A 188 1.76 18.31 -4.43
N ALA A 189 2.00 18.35 -3.12
CA ALA A 189 1.06 18.92 -2.16
C ALA A 189 0.89 20.43 -2.38
N LEU A 190 1.98 21.15 -2.60
CA LEU A 190 1.95 22.59 -2.86
C LEU A 190 1.17 22.95 -4.14
N ILE A 191 1.34 22.18 -5.20
CA ILE A 191 0.55 22.37 -6.44
C ILE A 191 -0.94 22.25 -6.13
N ARG A 192 -1.36 21.20 -5.42
CA ARG A 192 -2.77 20.99 -5.04
C ARG A 192 -3.29 22.12 -4.15
N GLN A 193 -2.52 22.51 -3.15
CA GLN A 193 -2.86 23.65 -2.27
C GLN A 193 -3.06 24.95 -3.06
N ASN A 194 -2.18 25.24 -4.00
CA ASN A 194 -2.28 26.44 -4.83
C ASN A 194 -3.49 26.38 -5.79
N LEU A 195 -3.82 25.22 -6.36
CA LEU A 195 -5.03 25.05 -7.14
C LEU A 195 -6.27 25.35 -6.30
N LEU A 196 -6.36 24.83 -5.08
CA LEU A 196 -7.48 25.10 -4.16
C LEU A 196 -7.58 26.58 -3.74
N LYS A 197 -6.48 27.34 -3.77
CA LYS A 197 -6.51 28.79 -3.57
C LYS A 197 -7.09 29.55 -4.76
N ILE A 198 -7.01 28.98 -5.98
CA ILE A 198 -7.62 29.57 -7.18
C ILE A 198 -9.13 29.37 -7.15
N SER A 199 -9.58 28.14 -6.86
CA SER A 199 -11.01 27.82 -6.77
C SER A 199 -11.22 26.57 -5.93
N THR A 200 -12.40 26.46 -5.31
CA THR A 200 -12.93 25.23 -4.72
C THR A 200 -14.01 24.59 -5.60
N ASP A 201 -14.36 25.22 -6.73
CA ASP A 201 -15.30 24.67 -7.70
C ASP A 201 -14.61 23.59 -8.54
N PRO A 202 -15.07 22.32 -8.49
CA PRO A 202 -14.46 21.23 -9.25
C PRO A 202 -14.43 21.48 -10.77
N LYS A 203 -15.44 22.19 -11.33
CA LYS A 203 -15.51 22.51 -12.76
C LYS A 203 -14.40 23.50 -13.19
N VAL A 204 -14.12 24.47 -12.34
CA VAL A 204 -13.01 25.41 -12.58
C VAL A 204 -11.68 24.67 -12.48
N LEU A 205 -11.51 23.81 -11.46
CA LEU A 205 -10.28 23.04 -11.27
C LEU A 205 -10.05 22.03 -12.40
N ALA A 206 -11.11 21.38 -12.91
CA ALA A 206 -11.00 20.48 -14.04
C ALA A 206 -10.50 21.16 -15.32
N GLY A 207 -10.79 22.45 -15.50
CA GLY A 207 -10.24 23.24 -16.60
C GLY A 207 -8.76 23.63 -16.43
N LEU A 208 -8.16 23.40 -15.26
CA LEU A 208 -6.76 23.76 -14.95
C LEU A 208 -5.83 22.54 -14.91
N VAL A 209 -6.37 21.34 -14.92
CA VAL A 209 -5.60 20.07 -14.81
C VAL A 209 -6.06 19.09 -15.87
N GLU A 210 -5.11 18.29 -16.37
CA GLU A 210 -5.43 17.18 -17.26
C GLU A 210 -5.76 15.93 -16.46
N PRO A 211 -6.80 15.16 -16.83
CA PRO A 211 -7.08 13.87 -16.21
C PRO A 211 -6.03 12.83 -16.57
N GLU A 212 -5.55 12.07 -15.60
CA GLU A 212 -4.65 10.93 -15.84
C GLU A 212 -5.47 9.71 -16.28
N PHE A 213 -5.74 9.58 -17.57
CA PHE A 213 -6.58 8.52 -18.13
C PHE A 213 -6.04 7.11 -17.89
N ASP A 214 -4.74 6.95 -17.77
CA ASP A 214 -4.08 5.65 -17.61
C ASP A 214 -4.00 5.18 -16.15
N HIS A 215 -4.39 6.02 -15.19
CA HIS A 215 -4.28 5.68 -13.79
C HIS A 215 -5.53 4.93 -13.30
N PRO A 216 -5.45 3.63 -12.97
CA PRO A 216 -6.61 2.81 -12.64
C PRO A 216 -7.36 3.27 -11.40
N PHE A 217 -6.70 3.96 -10.47
CA PHE A 217 -7.33 4.52 -9.25
C PHE A 217 -8.40 5.56 -9.58
N TYR A 218 -8.19 6.41 -10.58
CA TYR A 218 -9.14 7.46 -10.94
C TYR A 218 -10.32 6.91 -11.74
N TRP A 219 -10.08 5.92 -12.61
CA TRP A 219 -11.08 5.43 -13.56
C TRP A 219 -11.84 4.19 -13.07
N ASN A 220 -11.42 3.55 -11.99
CA ASN A 220 -12.13 2.43 -11.37
C ASN A 220 -12.77 2.81 -10.02
N HIS A 221 -12.76 4.10 -9.66
CA HIS A 221 -13.36 4.59 -8.45
C HIS A 221 -14.89 4.74 -8.58
N GLN A 222 -15.59 4.77 -7.44
CA GLN A 222 -17.05 4.96 -7.39
C GLN A 222 -17.53 6.30 -7.98
N PHE A 223 -16.65 7.30 -8.07
CA PHE A 223 -16.93 8.62 -8.67
C PHE A 223 -16.48 8.74 -10.13
N LYS A 224 -16.28 7.62 -10.81
CA LYS A 224 -15.80 7.60 -12.21
C LYS A 224 -16.73 8.38 -13.15
N GLU A 225 -18.02 8.18 -13.00
CA GLU A 225 -19.00 8.81 -13.91
C GLU A 225 -19.08 10.32 -13.66
N GLU A 226 -19.07 10.76 -12.39
CA GLU A 226 -18.99 12.18 -12.03
C GLU A 226 -17.67 12.82 -12.52
N ALA A 227 -16.55 12.07 -12.46
CA ALA A 227 -15.29 12.55 -12.99
C ALA A 227 -15.35 12.72 -14.53
N LYS A 228 -15.94 11.77 -15.26
CA LYS A 228 -16.14 11.89 -16.72
C LYS A 228 -17.00 13.10 -17.08
N GLU A 229 -18.11 13.28 -16.38
CA GLU A 229 -18.98 14.45 -16.60
C GLU A 229 -18.22 15.76 -16.38
N LEU A 230 -17.31 15.80 -15.37
CA LEU A 230 -16.53 16.97 -15.03
C LEU A 230 -15.59 17.41 -16.16
N TRP A 231 -15.02 16.45 -16.90
CA TRP A 231 -14.15 16.70 -18.07
C TRP A 231 -14.89 16.57 -19.42
N ASN A 232 -16.21 16.39 -19.45
CA ASN A 232 -17.01 16.17 -20.64
C ASN A 232 -16.57 14.96 -21.50
N LEU A 233 -16.30 13.82 -20.85
CA LEU A 233 -15.81 12.58 -21.47
C LEU A 233 -16.91 11.52 -21.61
#